data_4f592ee0aa1af1b514ffe0337f714667
#
_entry.id   4f592ee0aa1af1b514ffe0337f714667
#
_cell.length_a   1.000
_cell.length_b   1.000
_cell.length_c   1.000
_cell.angle_alpha   90.00
_cell.angle_beta   90.00
_cell.angle_gamma   90.00
#
_symmetry.space_group_name_H-M   'P 1'
#
loop_
_entity.id
_entity.type
_entity.pdbx_description
1 polymer ?
#
loop_
_entity_poly.entity_id
_entity_poly.type
_entity_poly.pdbx_seq_one_letter_code
_entity_poly.pdbx_strand_id
1 'polypeptide(L)'
;MPEMTLRVRWPDGRVDDCYSPSLVLHDHLSPGTYTVADFVRRTGVALTIASDRVRERFGFACTSAAATSTQIARAARAFGPDDSVEVLRMWPPLPPEACS
;
A
#
# COMPACT_ATOMS: atom_id res chain seq x y z
N MET A 1 -7.38 7.70 13.14
CA MET A 1 -6.10 7.05 12.76
C MET A 1 -5.45 7.85 11.65
N PRO A 2 -4.13 8.00 11.70
CA PRO A 2 -3.47 8.67 10.57
C PRO A 2 -3.58 7.84 9.30
N GLU A 3 -3.71 8.53 8.19
CA GLU A 3 -3.79 7.90 6.88
C GLU A 3 -2.53 8.23 6.08
N MET A 4 -2.28 7.47 5.02
CA MET A 4 -1.12 7.69 4.17
C MET A 4 -1.46 7.44 2.71
N THR A 5 -0.61 7.96 1.83
CA THR A 5 -0.69 7.71 0.39
C THR A 5 0.64 7.15 -0.09
N LEU A 6 0.54 6.15 -0.97
CA LEU A 6 1.67 5.48 -1.58
C LEU A 6 1.68 5.81 -3.08
N ARG A 7 2.76 6.41 -3.57
CA ARG A 7 2.90 6.67 -5.01
C ARG A 7 3.82 5.62 -5.62
N VAL A 8 3.34 4.96 -6.66
CA VAL A 8 4.08 3.88 -7.32
C VAL A 8 4.14 4.13 -8.82
N ARG A 9 5.22 3.64 -9.44
CA ARG A 9 5.35 3.61 -10.89
C ARG A 9 5.37 2.16 -11.35
N TRP A 10 4.41 1.80 -12.21
CA TRP A 10 4.29 0.47 -12.76
C TRP A 10 5.31 0.23 -13.88
N PRO A 11 5.53 -1.04 -14.28
CA PRO A 11 6.53 -1.36 -15.31
C PRO A 11 6.33 -0.65 -16.65
N ASP A 12 5.09 -0.24 -16.97
CA ASP A 12 4.80 0.50 -18.20
C ASP A 12 5.05 2.01 -18.07
N GLY A 13 5.48 2.49 -16.89
CA GLY A 13 5.73 3.89 -16.63
C GLY A 13 4.55 4.63 -16.03
N ARG A 14 3.38 4.01 -15.89
CA ARG A 14 2.21 4.64 -15.30
C ARG A 14 2.41 4.85 -13.80
N VAL A 15 2.01 6.02 -13.32
CA VAL A 15 2.10 6.38 -11.90
C VAL A 15 0.71 6.39 -11.28
N ASP A 16 0.56 5.69 -10.15
CA ASP A 16 -0.69 5.63 -9.41
C ASP A 16 -0.46 6.04 -7.96
N ASP A 17 -1.47 6.66 -7.37
CA ASP A 17 -1.51 6.95 -5.94
C ASP A 17 -2.45 5.96 -5.27
N CYS A 18 -1.96 5.31 -4.22
CA CYS A 18 -2.71 4.30 -3.47
C CYS A 18 -2.92 4.78 -2.04
N TYR A 19 -4.17 4.78 -1.61
CA TYR A 19 -4.57 5.23 -0.27
C TYR A 19 -4.52 4.09 0.74
N SER A 20 -4.08 4.39 1.96
CA SER A 20 -4.19 3.48 3.09
C SER A 20 -4.77 4.21 4.30
N PRO A 21 -5.73 3.61 5.02
CA PRO A 21 -6.30 4.22 6.22
C PRO A 21 -5.37 4.15 7.44
N SER A 22 -4.18 3.57 7.29
CA SER A 22 -3.24 3.41 8.39
C SER A 22 -1.82 3.54 7.86
N LEU A 23 -0.90 3.96 8.72
CA LEU A 23 0.53 4.03 8.39
C LEU A 23 1.20 2.65 8.33
N VAL A 24 0.43 1.57 8.44
CA VAL A 24 0.97 0.21 8.46
C VAL A 24 1.78 -0.14 7.21
N LEU A 25 1.53 0.52 6.06
CA LEU A 25 2.34 0.30 4.88
C LEU A 25 3.81 0.62 5.09
N HIS A 26 4.15 1.52 6.00
CA HIS A 26 5.54 1.81 6.35
C HIS A 26 6.26 0.63 6.99
N ASP A 27 5.52 -0.30 7.60
CA ASP A 27 6.10 -1.49 8.22
C ASP A 27 6.42 -2.57 7.18
N HIS A 28 5.81 -2.51 6.00
CA HIS A 28 5.92 -3.55 4.99
C HIS A 28 6.62 -3.07 3.72
N LEU A 29 6.68 -1.77 3.49
CA LEU A 29 7.25 -1.18 2.29
C LEU A 29 8.10 0.03 2.64
N SER A 30 9.04 0.34 1.75
CA SER A 30 9.79 1.58 1.79
C SER A 30 10.00 2.04 0.34
N PRO A 31 10.35 3.30 0.09
CA PRO A 31 10.68 3.73 -1.27
C PRO A 31 11.77 2.85 -1.86
N GLY A 32 11.56 2.40 -3.09
CA GLY A 32 12.50 1.51 -3.78
C GLY A 32 11.79 0.62 -4.78
N THR A 33 12.53 -0.35 -5.33
CA THR A 33 12.03 -1.24 -6.37
C THR A 33 11.69 -2.61 -5.80
N TYR A 34 10.55 -3.14 -6.23
CA TYR A 34 10.05 -4.48 -5.86
C TYR A 34 9.62 -5.21 -7.11
N THR A 35 9.58 -6.56 -7.07
CA THR A 35 8.87 -7.30 -8.10
C THR A 35 7.36 -7.08 -7.91
N VAL A 36 6.60 -7.19 -8.99
CA VAL A 36 5.14 -7.03 -8.93
C VAL A 36 4.55 -8.02 -7.92
N ALA A 37 5.00 -9.28 -7.96
CA ALA A 37 4.50 -10.30 -7.03
C ALA A 37 4.77 -9.94 -5.57
N ASP A 38 5.99 -9.49 -5.26
CA ASP A 38 6.37 -9.11 -3.90
C ASP A 38 5.61 -7.87 -3.44
N PHE A 39 5.47 -6.88 -4.32
CA PHE A 39 4.72 -5.66 -4.04
C PHE A 39 3.26 -5.97 -3.70
N VAL A 40 2.60 -6.78 -4.52
CA VAL A 40 1.20 -7.17 -4.31
C VAL A 40 1.05 -7.91 -2.98
N ARG A 41 1.96 -8.83 -2.69
CA ARG A 41 1.94 -9.58 -1.43
C ARG A 41 2.06 -8.66 -0.22
N ARG A 42 3.04 -7.76 -0.24
CA ARG A 42 3.30 -6.84 0.88
C ARG A 42 2.15 -5.87 1.10
N THR A 43 1.62 -5.29 0.02
CA THR A 43 0.49 -4.37 0.12
C THR A 43 -0.77 -5.11 0.58
N GLY A 44 -0.99 -6.34 0.11
CA GLY A 44 -2.13 -7.14 0.53
C GLY A 44 -2.13 -7.41 2.03
N VAL A 45 -0.99 -7.83 2.57
CA VAL A 45 -0.84 -8.06 4.01
C VAL A 45 -1.07 -6.77 4.79
N ALA A 46 -0.43 -5.67 4.37
CA ALA A 46 -0.53 -4.40 5.07
C ALA A 46 -1.96 -3.85 5.05
N LEU A 47 -2.65 -3.94 3.92
CA LEU A 47 -4.02 -3.45 3.80
C LEU A 47 -4.99 -4.31 4.59
N THR A 48 -4.74 -5.60 4.70
CA THR A 48 -5.53 -6.50 5.56
C THR A 48 -5.40 -6.08 7.02
N ILE A 49 -4.19 -5.80 7.47
CA ILE A 49 -3.95 -5.32 8.84
C ILE A 49 -4.66 -3.99 9.06
N ALA A 50 -4.56 -3.07 8.08
CA ALA A 50 -5.22 -1.77 8.19
C ALA A 50 -6.74 -1.92 8.30
N SER A 51 -7.32 -2.80 7.49
CA SER A 51 -8.75 -3.07 7.53
C SER A 51 -9.18 -3.66 8.87
N ASP A 52 -8.40 -4.58 9.42
CA ASP A 52 -8.69 -5.21 10.71
C ASP A 52 -8.64 -4.17 11.84
N ARG A 53 -7.68 -3.26 11.82
CA ARG A 53 -7.60 -2.19 12.82
C ARG A 53 -8.81 -1.26 12.78
N VAL A 54 -9.29 -0.93 11.58
CA VAL A 54 -10.49 -0.11 11.42
C VAL A 54 -11.70 -0.86 11.95
N ARG A 55 -11.83 -2.15 11.62
CA ARG A 55 -12.94 -2.97 12.09
C ARG A 55 -12.97 -3.07 13.61
N GLU A 56 -11.82 -3.28 14.24
CA GLU A 56 -11.73 -3.34 15.70
C GLU A 56 -12.16 -2.03 16.35
N ARG A 57 -11.83 -0.90 15.72
CA ARG A 57 -12.10 0.41 16.28
C ARG A 57 -13.53 0.88 16.02
N PHE A 58 -14.08 0.58 14.83
CA PHE A 58 -15.37 1.12 14.40
C PHE A 58 -16.44 0.05 14.22
N GLY A 59 -16.10 -1.22 14.32
CA GLY A 59 -17.06 -2.31 14.24
C GLY A 59 -17.47 -2.73 12.83
N PHE A 60 -16.86 -2.19 11.79
CA PHE A 60 -17.12 -2.58 10.41
C PHE A 60 -15.85 -2.50 9.55
N ALA A 61 -15.86 -3.24 8.44
CA ALA A 61 -14.71 -3.32 7.56
C ALA A 61 -14.46 -1.99 6.83
N CYS A 62 -13.19 -1.69 6.57
CA CYS A 62 -12.80 -0.48 5.84
C CYS A 62 -12.89 -0.73 4.33
N THR A 63 -13.87 -0.07 3.68
CA THR A 63 -14.04 -0.18 2.23
C THR A 63 -12.91 0.50 1.47
N SER A 64 -12.26 1.52 2.05
CA SER A 64 -11.13 2.20 1.42
C SER A 64 -9.92 1.28 1.26
N ALA A 65 -9.62 0.48 2.29
CA ALA A 65 -8.52 -0.48 2.19
C ALA A 65 -8.83 -1.55 1.14
N ALA A 66 -10.07 -2.04 1.11
CA ALA A 66 -10.49 -3.01 0.10
C ALA A 66 -10.42 -2.44 -1.31
N ALA A 67 -10.83 -1.19 -1.51
CA ALA A 67 -10.77 -0.52 -2.81
C ALA A 67 -9.32 -0.38 -3.27
N THR A 68 -8.40 -0.02 -2.39
CA THR A 68 -6.99 0.11 -2.72
C THR A 68 -6.39 -1.25 -3.08
N SER A 69 -6.73 -2.29 -2.33
CA SER A 69 -6.27 -3.65 -2.63
C SER A 69 -6.74 -4.09 -4.02
N THR A 70 -8.00 -3.80 -4.36
CA THR A 70 -8.55 -4.10 -5.69
C THR A 70 -7.84 -3.31 -6.78
N GLN A 71 -7.58 -2.03 -6.54
CA GLN A 71 -6.86 -1.17 -7.48
C GLN A 71 -5.48 -1.75 -7.80
N ILE A 72 -4.74 -2.14 -6.78
CA ILE A 72 -3.40 -2.72 -6.93
C ILE A 72 -3.47 -4.05 -7.66
N ALA A 73 -4.40 -4.91 -7.30
CA ALA A 73 -4.55 -6.22 -7.94
C ALA A 73 -4.88 -6.09 -9.43
N ARG A 74 -5.77 -5.15 -9.79
CA ARG A 74 -6.13 -4.92 -11.18
C ARG A 74 -4.95 -4.40 -11.99
N ALA A 75 -4.21 -3.44 -11.45
CA ALA A 75 -3.04 -2.91 -12.15
C ALA A 75 -1.98 -3.99 -12.33
N ALA A 76 -1.77 -4.82 -11.32
CA ALA A 76 -0.77 -5.88 -11.36
C ALA A 76 -1.07 -6.96 -12.41
N ARG A 77 -2.35 -7.17 -12.74
CA ARG A 77 -2.73 -8.17 -13.74
C ARG A 77 -2.21 -7.88 -15.14
N ALA A 78 -1.88 -6.62 -15.42
CA ALA A 78 -1.34 -6.22 -16.72
C ALA A 78 0.14 -6.61 -16.87
N PHE A 79 0.79 -7.07 -15.80
CA PHE A 79 2.23 -7.30 -15.77
C PHE A 79 2.53 -8.71 -15.27
N GLY A 80 3.75 -9.17 -15.57
CA GLY A 80 4.24 -10.44 -15.03
C GLY A 80 4.71 -10.29 -13.58
N PRO A 81 4.74 -11.41 -12.82
CA PRO A 81 5.16 -11.35 -11.41
C PRO A 81 6.61 -10.92 -11.24
N ASP A 82 7.46 -11.11 -12.25
CA ASP A 82 8.87 -10.73 -12.21
C ASP A 82 9.12 -9.31 -12.69
N ASP A 83 8.10 -8.62 -13.22
CA ASP A 83 8.23 -7.24 -13.63
C ASP A 83 8.47 -6.36 -12.39
N SER A 84 9.08 -5.20 -12.59
CA SER A 84 9.47 -4.32 -11.51
C SER A 84 8.46 -3.20 -11.32
N VAL A 85 8.09 -2.94 -10.07
CA VAL A 85 7.31 -1.77 -9.69
C VAL A 85 8.14 -0.94 -8.72
N GLU A 86 8.13 0.36 -8.89
CA GLU A 86 8.91 1.26 -8.05
C GLU A 86 8.00 2.05 -7.11
N VAL A 87 8.31 2.00 -5.81
CA VAL A 87 7.67 2.85 -4.82
C VAL A 87 8.41 4.19 -4.84
N LEU A 88 7.76 5.21 -5.38
CA LEU A 88 8.36 6.53 -5.56
C LEU A 88 8.32 7.35 -4.28
N ARG A 89 7.22 7.27 -3.55
CA ARG A 89 7.00 8.10 -2.38
C ARG A 89 5.93 7.51 -1.47
N MET A 90 6.14 7.68 -0.18
CA MET A 90 5.14 7.34 0.84
C MET A 90 5.02 8.57 1.74
N TRP A 91 3.79 9.11 1.86
CA TRP A 91 3.59 10.28 2.71
C TRP A 91 2.26 10.24 3.44
N PRO A 92 2.19 10.82 4.63
CA PRO A 92 3.32 11.50 5.27
C PRO A 92 4.45 10.54 5.60
N PRO A 93 5.71 10.98 5.53
CA PRO A 93 6.82 10.16 5.99
C PRO A 93 6.72 9.94 7.50
N LEU A 94 7.27 8.83 7.97
CA LEU A 94 7.32 8.60 9.41
C LEU A 94 8.20 9.69 10.04
N PRO A 95 7.70 10.43 11.04
CA PRO A 95 8.53 11.42 11.71
C PRO A 95 9.63 10.75 12.56
N PRO A 96 10.73 11.44 12.83
CA PRO A 96 11.79 10.88 13.67
C PRO A 96 11.31 10.40 15.04
N GLU A 97 10.26 11.00 15.57
CA GLU A 97 9.67 10.65 16.85
C GLU A 97 8.48 9.71 16.71
N ALA A 98 8.36 9.02 15.60
CA ALA A 98 7.20 8.16 15.33
C ALA A 98 7.03 7.06 16.37
N CYS A 99 8.08 6.67 17.02
CA CYS A 99 8.04 5.65 18.07
C CYS A 99 7.42 6.14 19.37
N SER A 100 7.30 7.41 19.52
CA SER A 100 6.79 8.01 20.76
C SER A 100 5.28 8.00 20.84
#